data_10c43ebfc982613f20a2a1f221076ad9
#
_entry.id   10c43ebfc982613f20a2a1f221076ad9
#
_cell.length_a   1.000
_cell.length_b   1.000
_cell.length_c   1.000
_cell.angle_alpha   90.00
_cell.angle_beta   90.00
_cell.angle_gamma   90.00
#
_symmetry.space_group_name_H-M   'P 1'
#
loop_
_entity.id
_entity.type
_entity.pdbx_description
1 polymer ?
#
loop_
_entity_poly.entity_id
_entity_poly.type
_entity_poly.pdbx_seq_one_letter_code
_entity_poly.pdbx_strand_id
1 'polypeptide(L)'
;MTAGGGGPYLLAVDAGTGSCRALLFTAAGEQAAVSLREWSHREPPGVPGGQDFDVEVNWLAITACIRDALRLAGATGDQVAAVAATSMREGIVLYDAGGRELWACPNVDSRAAREAAELIAEGAADRIFAEAGDWVSITSPARLRWLARHDPGLLRQVSSVGMLSDWIVWRLARVHVTEPSCGSSSGMFSLARRTWSAGIAEICGLDPAVLPEVADPGTVVGAVTAEAAAQTGLRAGTPVAAGGADTQLGLLGAGVRAGEFTVLAGTFWQNTILTPEPLIDPQVRLRTLCHVTPGEWMLEGIGFYCGMAMRWYRDAFCAAEVAAARDRGVDPYVVMEEQAAQIPPGSNGVYAILSNLMNARRWVHASPSFVGFDLGNPAGSGRAAGIRAVEEAAAYVVRGHLGIIRELTGAQVSELTFSGGAAKGTLWPQIIADVLGLPVHVPAVTESSALGAALCAGTGAGLYAGLTDLEGELRKRAATFEPRPAAVATYDERYERWLELYPRMLALSEDGLLNPLWRAAGADRPADRDR
;
A
#
# COMPACT_ATOMS: atom_id res chain seq x y z
N MET A 1 7.14 -35.22 1.29
CA MET A 1 7.70 -35.57 2.61
C MET A 1 9.22 -35.52 2.49
N THR A 2 9.82 -34.39 2.78
CA THR A 2 11.26 -34.31 3.04
C THR A 2 11.41 -33.65 4.39
N ALA A 3 11.99 -34.42 5.28
CA ALA A 3 12.20 -34.11 6.67
C ALA A 3 13.01 -32.84 6.86
N GLY A 4 12.59 -32.07 7.84
CA GLY A 4 13.20 -31.00 8.54
C GLY A 4 14.72 -30.86 8.46
N GLY A 5 15.17 -29.95 7.67
CA GLY A 5 16.43 -29.24 7.89
C GLY A 5 16.14 -28.08 8.80
N GLY A 6 16.26 -28.27 10.12
CA GLY A 6 15.99 -27.24 11.12
C GLY A 6 17.06 -26.15 11.16
N GLY A 7 17.12 -25.30 10.14
CA GLY A 7 17.89 -24.06 10.20
C GLY A 7 17.08 -22.96 10.91
N PRO A 8 17.69 -21.82 11.28
CA PRO A 8 16.97 -20.72 11.89
C PRO A 8 15.94 -20.15 10.93
N TYR A 9 14.74 -19.88 11.44
CA TYR A 9 13.70 -19.18 10.71
C TYR A 9 13.70 -17.69 11.01
N LEU A 10 13.23 -16.90 10.05
CA LEU A 10 12.94 -15.48 10.18
C LEU A 10 11.43 -15.31 10.17
N LEU A 11 10.88 -14.63 11.17
CA LEU A 11 9.44 -14.37 11.28
C LEU A 11 9.13 -12.96 10.80
N ALA A 12 8.26 -12.86 9.80
CA ALA A 12 7.62 -11.62 9.39
C ALA A 12 6.17 -11.59 9.90
N VAL A 13 5.78 -10.48 10.55
CA VAL A 13 4.40 -10.22 10.96
C VAL A 13 3.88 -9.05 10.15
N ASP A 14 2.78 -9.25 9.42
CA ASP A 14 2.21 -8.27 8.49
C ASP A 14 0.80 -7.89 8.94
N ALA A 15 0.59 -6.61 9.24
CA ALA A 15 -0.70 -6.01 9.61
C ALA A 15 -1.26 -5.20 8.43
N GLY A 16 -1.88 -5.86 7.46
CA GLY A 16 -2.52 -5.21 6.31
C GLY A 16 -3.87 -4.57 6.66
N THR A 17 -4.49 -3.86 5.70
CA THR A 17 -5.76 -3.15 5.93
C THR A 17 -6.90 -4.10 6.31
N GLY A 18 -7.03 -5.25 5.66
CA GLY A 18 -8.15 -6.19 5.88
C GLY A 18 -7.75 -7.53 6.50
N SER A 19 -6.49 -7.72 6.85
CA SER A 19 -6.00 -8.99 7.41
C SER A 19 -4.65 -8.84 8.08
N CYS A 20 -4.33 -9.76 8.99
CA CYS A 20 -2.96 -9.97 9.46
C CYS A 20 -2.41 -11.30 8.95
N ARG A 21 -1.09 -11.36 8.80
CA ARG A 21 -0.36 -12.57 8.40
C ARG A 21 0.87 -12.76 9.27
N ALA A 22 1.25 -14.01 9.46
CA ALA A 22 2.55 -14.40 9.99
C ALA A 22 3.20 -15.35 8.99
N LEU A 23 4.41 -15.02 8.55
CA LEU A 23 5.16 -15.81 7.58
C LEU A 23 6.52 -16.20 8.16
N LEU A 24 6.87 -17.47 8.00
CA LEU A 24 8.20 -17.97 8.33
C LEU A 24 9.01 -18.14 7.04
N PHE A 25 10.22 -17.61 7.07
CA PHE A 25 11.19 -17.75 5.99
C PHE A 25 12.43 -18.48 6.49
N THR A 26 13.06 -19.26 5.63
CA THR A 26 14.41 -19.80 5.86
C THR A 26 15.44 -18.68 5.71
N ALA A 27 16.68 -18.91 6.17
CA ALA A 27 17.78 -17.99 5.94
C ALA A 27 18.13 -17.79 4.44
N ALA A 28 17.64 -18.63 3.54
CA ALA A 28 17.75 -18.46 2.10
C ALA A 28 16.62 -17.59 1.50
N GLY A 29 15.70 -17.08 2.31
CA GLY A 29 14.54 -16.28 1.85
C GLY A 29 13.39 -17.12 1.31
N GLU A 30 13.40 -18.44 1.48
CA GLU A 30 12.32 -19.32 1.05
C GLU A 30 11.19 -19.32 2.08
N GLN A 31 9.94 -19.16 1.62
CA GLN A 31 8.77 -19.21 2.49
C GLN A 31 8.52 -20.65 2.98
N ALA A 32 8.64 -20.86 4.29
CA ALA A 32 8.40 -22.15 4.93
C ALA A 32 6.93 -22.34 5.32
N ALA A 33 6.27 -21.26 5.79
CA ALA A 33 4.85 -21.29 6.16
C ALA A 33 4.24 -19.90 6.10
N VAL A 34 2.91 -19.87 5.95
CA VAL A 34 2.09 -18.66 6.08
C VAL A 34 0.80 -19.00 6.80
N SER A 35 0.38 -18.10 7.70
CA SER A 35 -0.95 -18.10 8.30
C SER A 35 -1.56 -16.72 8.13
N LEU A 36 -2.86 -16.68 7.81
CA LEU A 36 -3.61 -15.46 7.56
C LEU A 36 -4.91 -15.48 8.37
N ARG A 37 -5.30 -14.32 8.87
CA ARG A 37 -6.62 -14.05 9.45
C ARG A 37 -7.15 -12.73 8.93
N GLU A 38 -8.37 -12.73 8.44
CA GLU A 38 -9.08 -11.51 8.11
C GLU A 38 -9.52 -10.78 9.38
N TRP A 39 -9.58 -9.46 9.30
CA TRP A 39 -10.15 -8.60 10.32
C TRP A 39 -10.98 -7.48 9.69
N SER A 40 -11.80 -6.84 10.50
CA SER A 40 -12.56 -5.66 10.12
C SER A 40 -12.38 -4.57 11.17
N HIS A 41 -12.49 -3.34 10.75
CA HIS A 41 -12.41 -2.19 11.64
C HIS A 41 -13.80 -1.81 12.14
N ARG A 42 -13.87 -1.30 13.36
CA ARG A 42 -15.13 -0.92 13.97
C ARG A 42 -15.46 0.54 13.63
N GLU A 43 -16.65 0.77 13.10
CA GLU A 43 -17.20 2.11 12.97
C GLU A 43 -17.75 2.58 14.32
N PRO A 44 -17.15 3.63 14.94
CA PRO A 44 -17.61 4.12 16.24
C PRO A 44 -18.95 4.84 16.08
N PRO A 45 -19.93 4.61 16.99
CA PRO A 45 -21.24 5.24 16.90
C PRO A 45 -21.16 6.77 16.88
N GLY A 46 -21.86 7.39 15.92
CA GLY A 46 -21.93 8.85 15.81
C GLY A 46 -20.68 9.52 15.22
N VAL A 47 -19.76 8.76 14.67
CA VAL A 47 -18.54 9.28 14.00
C VAL A 47 -18.54 8.84 12.54
N PRO A 48 -19.18 9.59 11.64
CA PRO A 48 -19.26 9.22 10.23
C PRO A 48 -17.85 9.10 9.60
N GLY A 49 -17.60 8.00 8.88
CA GLY A 49 -16.31 7.69 8.27
C GLY A 49 -15.23 7.28 9.26
N GLY A 50 -15.54 7.22 10.56
CA GLY A 50 -14.63 6.74 11.57
C GLY A 50 -14.39 5.24 11.46
N GLN A 51 -13.15 4.82 11.65
CA GLN A 51 -12.75 3.42 11.73
C GLN A 51 -11.76 3.28 12.88
N ASP A 52 -12.10 2.46 13.89
CA ASP A 52 -11.21 2.17 15.01
C ASP A 52 -10.48 0.85 14.76
N PHE A 53 -9.19 0.84 15.08
CA PHE A 53 -8.38 -0.37 15.08
C PHE A 53 -8.44 -1.00 16.49
N ASP A 54 -9.13 -2.13 16.62
CA ASP A 54 -9.27 -2.84 17.90
C ASP A 54 -7.96 -3.56 18.26
N VAL A 55 -7.14 -2.92 19.08
CA VAL A 55 -5.80 -3.40 19.43
C VAL A 55 -5.82 -4.76 20.13
N GLU A 56 -6.84 -5.07 20.95
CA GLU A 56 -6.91 -6.35 21.66
C GLU A 56 -7.35 -7.49 20.73
N VAL A 57 -8.42 -7.29 19.96
CA VAL A 57 -8.92 -8.30 19.00
C VAL A 57 -7.86 -8.58 17.94
N ASN A 58 -7.23 -7.53 17.43
CA ASN A 58 -6.23 -7.67 16.37
C ASN A 58 -4.92 -8.30 16.89
N TRP A 59 -4.53 -8.02 18.14
CA TRP A 59 -3.40 -8.72 18.76
C TRP A 59 -3.66 -10.22 18.91
N LEU A 60 -4.86 -10.61 19.32
CA LEU A 60 -5.24 -12.03 19.41
C LEU A 60 -5.18 -12.71 18.03
N ALA A 61 -5.57 -12.03 16.96
CA ALA A 61 -5.46 -12.54 15.59
C ALA A 61 -3.99 -12.74 15.19
N ILE A 62 -3.12 -11.75 15.45
CA ILE A 62 -1.69 -11.83 15.18
C ILE A 62 -1.03 -12.99 15.94
N THR A 63 -1.28 -13.10 17.25
CA THR A 63 -0.70 -14.19 18.06
C THR A 63 -1.14 -15.57 17.58
N ALA A 64 -2.40 -15.68 17.15
CA ALA A 64 -2.90 -16.92 16.54
C ALA A 64 -2.23 -17.22 15.20
N CYS A 65 -2.00 -16.20 14.33
CA CYS A 65 -1.25 -16.37 13.08
C CYS A 65 0.19 -16.86 13.35
N ILE A 66 0.88 -16.29 14.33
CA ILE A 66 2.25 -16.70 14.68
C ILE A 66 2.27 -18.18 15.11
N ARG A 67 1.39 -18.59 16.04
CA ARG A 67 1.30 -19.99 16.48
C ARG A 67 0.99 -20.95 15.34
N ASP A 68 0.06 -20.55 14.46
CA ASP A 68 -0.30 -21.37 13.31
C ASP A 68 0.84 -21.48 12.30
N ALA A 69 1.57 -20.41 12.03
CA ALA A 69 2.73 -20.44 11.13
C ALA A 69 3.84 -21.37 11.67
N LEU A 70 4.14 -21.31 12.99
CA LEU A 70 5.06 -22.24 13.63
C LEU A 70 4.59 -23.70 13.46
N ARG A 71 3.33 -23.97 13.77
CA ARG A 71 2.73 -25.31 13.62
C ARG A 71 2.78 -25.83 12.17
N LEU A 72 2.45 -24.98 11.20
CA LEU A 72 2.46 -25.33 9.77
C LEU A 72 3.87 -25.64 9.25
N ALA A 73 4.88 -24.93 9.74
CA ALA A 73 6.28 -25.20 9.43
C ALA A 73 6.85 -26.41 10.21
N GLY A 74 6.13 -26.95 11.19
CA GLY A 74 6.69 -27.94 12.11
C GLY A 74 7.84 -27.37 12.97
N ALA A 75 7.85 -26.06 13.18
CA ALA A 75 8.89 -25.33 13.90
C ALA A 75 8.48 -25.01 15.33
N THR A 76 9.48 -24.82 16.21
CA THR A 76 9.31 -24.32 17.58
C THR A 76 9.78 -22.87 17.65
N GLY A 77 9.34 -22.13 18.69
CA GLY A 77 9.77 -20.75 18.90
C GLY A 77 11.29 -20.58 19.08
N ASP A 78 11.99 -21.62 19.54
CA ASP A 78 13.47 -21.61 19.68
C ASP A 78 14.20 -21.57 18.34
N GLN A 79 13.55 -21.99 17.27
CA GLN A 79 14.11 -21.98 15.91
C GLN A 79 13.90 -20.65 15.18
N VAL A 80 13.20 -19.68 15.81
CA VAL A 80 13.04 -18.32 15.25
C VAL A 80 14.20 -17.46 15.70
N ALA A 81 15.06 -17.07 14.75
CA ALA A 81 16.25 -16.27 15.02
C ALA A 81 15.92 -14.82 15.35
N ALA A 82 14.96 -14.24 14.65
CA ALA A 82 14.45 -12.89 14.90
C ALA A 82 13.05 -12.71 14.29
N VAL A 83 12.36 -11.65 14.72
CA VAL A 83 11.08 -11.21 14.19
C VAL A 83 11.15 -9.75 13.78
N ALA A 84 10.51 -9.39 12.67
CA ALA A 84 10.25 -8.01 12.28
C ALA A 84 8.79 -7.84 11.84
N ALA A 85 8.27 -6.62 12.01
CA ALA A 85 6.91 -6.28 11.67
C ALA A 85 6.84 -5.40 10.42
N THR A 86 5.79 -5.60 9.64
CA THR A 86 5.36 -4.68 8.59
C THR A 86 3.88 -4.35 8.77
N SER A 87 3.44 -3.21 8.30
CA SER A 87 2.03 -2.85 8.38
C SER A 87 1.57 -1.96 7.23
N MET A 88 0.24 -1.86 7.09
CA MET A 88 -0.37 -0.78 6.33
C MET A 88 0.20 0.56 6.78
N ARG A 89 0.30 1.50 5.87
CA ARG A 89 0.74 2.88 6.12
C ARG A 89 -0.39 3.69 6.77
N GLU A 90 -0.11 4.89 7.21
CA GLU A 90 -1.04 5.92 7.73
C GLU A 90 -1.83 5.53 9.00
N GLY A 91 -1.79 4.27 9.43
CA GLY A 91 -2.41 3.84 10.69
C GLY A 91 -1.57 4.27 11.89
N ILE A 92 -2.21 4.79 12.94
CA ILE A 92 -1.54 5.36 14.11
C ILE A 92 -2.10 4.77 15.42
N VAL A 93 -1.25 4.66 16.41
CA VAL A 93 -1.58 4.26 17.78
C VAL A 93 -1.05 5.30 18.77
N LEU A 94 -1.86 5.68 19.73
CA LEU A 94 -1.52 6.62 20.81
C LEU A 94 -1.46 5.89 22.14
N TYR A 95 -0.45 6.19 22.96
CA TYR A 95 -0.18 5.50 24.23
C TYR A 95 -0.13 6.47 25.41
N ASP A 96 -0.56 6.01 26.58
CA ASP A 96 -0.31 6.72 27.84
C ASP A 96 1.10 6.44 28.40
N ALA A 97 1.43 7.08 29.52
CA ALA A 97 2.72 6.93 30.18
C ALA A 97 3.01 5.51 30.71
N GLY A 98 1.98 4.69 30.86
CA GLY A 98 2.10 3.27 31.22
C GLY A 98 2.24 2.36 29.99
N GLY A 99 2.18 2.93 28.77
CA GLY A 99 2.22 2.19 27.51
C GLY A 99 0.89 1.53 27.15
N ARG A 100 -0.21 1.91 27.77
CA ARG A 100 -1.54 1.44 27.39
C ARG A 100 -1.97 2.18 26.13
N GLU A 101 -2.50 1.45 25.16
CA GLU A 101 -3.07 2.01 23.93
C GLU A 101 -4.35 2.79 24.28
N LEU A 102 -4.31 4.10 24.09
CA LEU A 102 -5.44 4.99 24.33
C LEU A 102 -6.40 5.03 23.15
N TRP A 103 -5.84 5.00 21.94
CA TRP A 103 -6.58 5.06 20.69
C TRP A 103 -5.72 4.54 19.53
N ALA A 104 -6.38 3.92 18.56
CA ALA A 104 -5.75 3.48 17.32
C ALA A 104 -6.74 3.55 16.16
N CYS A 105 -6.23 3.91 14.98
CA CYS A 105 -7.02 3.85 13.74
C CYS A 105 -6.20 3.29 12.57
N PRO A 106 -6.87 2.63 11.60
CA PRO A 106 -6.24 2.15 10.38
C PRO A 106 -6.12 3.28 9.33
N ASN A 107 -5.48 2.98 8.21
CA ASN A 107 -5.35 3.87 7.06
C ASN A 107 -6.70 4.31 6.44
N VAL A 108 -7.72 3.46 6.51
CA VAL A 108 -9.06 3.73 5.93
C VAL A 108 -9.94 4.64 6.79
N ASP A 109 -9.47 5.08 7.96
CA ASP A 109 -10.19 6.03 8.80
C ASP A 109 -10.28 7.41 8.13
N SER A 110 -11.50 7.90 7.93
CA SER A 110 -11.80 9.16 7.25
C SER A 110 -12.65 10.13 8.11
N ARG A 111 -12.65 9.95 9.45
CA ARG A 111 -13.43 10.79 10.38
C ARG A 111 -13.10 12.28 10.34
N ALA A 112 -11.89 12.64 9.94
CA ALA A 112 -11.33 13.98 10.06
C ALA A 112 -11.46 14.83 8.77
N ALA A 113 -12.52 14.60 7.98
CA ALA A 113 -12.73 15.33 6.71
C ALA A 113 -12.81 16.85 6.90
N ARG A 114 -13.48 17.30 7.98
CA ARG A 114 -13.58 18.73 8.32
C ARG A 114 -12.23 19.31 8.70
N GLU A 115 -11.46 18.62 9.54
CA GLU A 115 -10.15 19.06 10.00
C GLU A 115 -9.14 19.08 8.86
N ALA A 116 -9.23 18.16 7.90
CA ALA A 116 -8.45 18.20 6.67
C ALA A 116 -8.76 19.48 5.84
N ALA A 117 -10.05 19.80 5.67
CA ALA A 117 -10.47 21.02 4.98
C ALA A 117 -9.95 22.30 5.68
N GLU A 118 -9.99 22.33 7.01
CA GLU A 118 -9.47 23.46 7.80
C GLU A 118 -7.94 23.61 7.63
N LEU A 119 -7.17 22.51 7.71
CA LEU A 119 -5.72 22.52 7.47
C LEU A 119 -5.37 23.03 6.07
N ILE A 120 -6.18 22.69 5.07
CA ILE A 120 -6.03 23.19 3.69
C ILE A 120 -6.32 24.68 3.63
N ALA A 121 -7.45 25.14 4.19
CA ALA A 121 -7.85 26.54 4.18
C ALA A 121 -6.88 27.46 4.93
N GLU A 122 -6.23 26.98 5.99
CA GLU A 122 -5.23 27.69 6.76
C GLU A 122 -3.84 27.70 6.09
N GLY A 123 -3.64 26.98 4.97
CA GLY A 123 -2.35 26.80 4.32
C GLY A 123 -1.39 25.90 5.11
N ALA A 124 -1.86 25.21 6.15
CA ALA A 124 -1.07 24.25 6.92
C ALA A 124 -0.76 23.01 6.10
N ALA A 125 -1.70 22.55 5.27
CA ALA A 125 -1.52 21.40 4.39
C ALA A 125 -0.32 21.55 3.44
N ASP A 126 -0.13 22.74 2.85
CA ASP A 126 1.02 23.02 1.97
C ASP A 126 2.35 22.99 2.73
N ARG A 127 2.38 23.51 3.96
CA ARG A 127 3.58 23.47 4.81
C ARG A 127 3.93 22.05 5.22
N ILE A 128 2.92 21.24 5.59
CA ILE A 128 3.09 19.84 5.93
C ILE A 128 3.60 19.08 4.70
N PHE A 129 2.98 19.27 3.53
CA PHE A 129 3.39 18.59 2.30
C PHE A 129 4.82 18.93 1.89
N ALA A 130 5.23 20.19 2.01
CA ALA A 130 6.58 20.62 1.67
C ALA A 130 7.67 19.98 2.56
N GLU A 131 7.35 19.60 3.80
CA GLU A 131 8.28 18.97 4.73
C GLU A 131 8.13 17.44 4.77
N ALA A 132 6.88 16.95 4.80
CA ALA A 132 6.56 15.54 5.00
C ALA A 132 6.23 14.77 3.72
N GLY A 133 6.06 15.46 2.57
CA GLY A 133 5.83 14.82 1.27
C GLY A 133 4.48 14.14 1.10
N ASP A 134 3.58 14.22 2.07
CA ASP A 134 2.27 13.59 2.01
C ASP A 134 1.14 14.55 2.38
N TRP A 135 -0.08 14.26 1.93
CA TRP A 135 -1.21 15.19 2.03
C TRP A 135 -2.10 14.88 3.23
N VAL A 136 -2.62 15.93 3.87
CA VAL A 136 -3.35 15.85 5.14
C VAL A 136 -4.66 15.05 5.09
N SER A 137 -5.24 14.82 3.92
CA SER A 137 -6.53 14.12 3.78
C SER A 137 -6.49 12.65 4.17
N ILE A 138 -5.31 12.02 4.16
CA ILE A 138 -5.15 10.58 4.42
C ILE A 138 -4.16 10.29 5.55
N THR A 139 -3.55 11.32 6.15
CA THR A 139 -2.48 11.19 7.14
C THR A 139 -2.91 11.62 8.54
N SER A 140 -2.03 11.45 9.51
CA SER A 140 -2.33 11.66 10.93
C SER A 140 -2.66 13.11 11.34
N PRO A 141 -2.13 14.19 10.71
CA PRO A 141 -2.41 15.55 11.14
C PRO A 141 -3.89 15.90 11.28
N ALA A 142 -4.72 15.53 10.29
CA ALA A 142 -6.16 15.79 10.38
C ALA A 142 -6.83 14.98 11.49
N ARG A 143 -6.46 13.69 11.66
CA ARG A 143 -7.00 12.80 12.69
C ARG A 143 -6.64 13.24 14.10
N LEU A 144 -5.41 13.71 14.32
CA LEU A 144 -4.95 14.26 15.60
C LEU A 144 -5.66 15.58 15.93
N ARG A 145 -5.87 16.44 14.92
CA ARG A 145 -6.66 17.67 15.08
C ARG A 145 -8.12 17.36 15.42
N TRP A 146 -8.69 16.29 14.85
CA TRP A 146 -10.00 15.80 15.22
C TRP A 146 -10.05 15.38 16.69
N LEU A 147 -9.07 14.61 17.17
CA LEU A 147 -8.95 14.23 18.59
C LEU A 147 -8.82 15.43 19.51
N ALA A 148 -8.00 16.43 19.14
CA ALA A 148 -7.84 17.66 19.92
C ALA A 148 -9.17 18.39 20.13
N ARG A 149 -10.10 18.29 19.18
CA ARG A 149 -11.42 18.91 19.25
C ARG A 149 -12.45 18.05 19.99
N HIS A 150 -12.50 16.75 19.72
CA HIS A 150 -13.57 15.87 20.19
C HIS A 150 -13.23 15.10 21.45
N ASP A 151 -11.95 14.85 21.71
CA ASP A 151 -11.47 14.23 22.96
C ASP A 151 -10.13 14.84 23.40
N PRO A 152 -10.12 16.12 23.80
CA PRO A 152 -8.91 16.78 24.33
C PRO A 152 -8.41 16.13 25.62
N GLY A 153 -9.27 15.37 26.32
CA GLY A 153 -8.91 14.63 27.52
C GLY A 153 -8.00 13.45 27.21
N LEU A 154 -8.29 12.72 26.16
CA LEU A 154 -7.45 11.63 25.67
C LEU A 154 -6.12 12.19 25.18
N LEU A 155 -6.14 13.25 24.35
CA LEU A 155 -4.91 13.80 23.76
C LEU A 155 -3.91 14.28 24.82
N ARG A 156 -4.38 14.82 25.95
CA ARG A 156 -3.52 15.21 27.09
C ARG A 156 -2.87 14.03 27.81
N GLN A 157 -3.38 12.81 27.67
CA GLN A 157 -2.80 11.60 28.27
C GLN A 157 -1.76 10.96 27.39
N VAL A 158 -1.64 11.39 26.11
CA VAL A 158 -0.67 10.82 25.18
C VAL A 158 0.74 11.08 25.67
N SER A 159 1.50 10.03 25.79
CA SER A 159 2.91 10.01 26.18
C SER A 159 3.81 9.42 25.11
N SER A 160 3.24 8.68 24.15
CA SER A 160 3.96 8.21 22.97
C SER A 160 3.00 7.99 21.80
N VAL A 161 3.53 8.03 20.59
CA VAL A 161 2.84 7.68 19.35
C VAL A 161 3.56 6.53 18.67
N GLY A 162 2.87 5.79 17.81
CA GLY A 162 3.49 4.74 16.98
C GLY A 162 2.64 4.48 15.74
N MET A 163 3.27 3.92 14.72
CA MET A 163 2.58 3.36 13.57
C MET A 163 2.15 1.92 13.87
N LEU A 164 1.38 1.27 13.00
CA LEU A 164 0.89 -0.08 13.31
C LEU A 164 2.01 -1.16 13.33
N SER A 165 3.08 -0.99 12.55
CA SER A 165 4.27 -1.86 12.70
C SER A 165 4.97 -1.64 14.04
N ASP A 166 5.04 -0.37 14.50
CA ASP A 166 5.62 -0.01 15.79
C ASP A 166 4.78 -0.57 16.94
N TRP A 167 3.46 -0.62 16.77
CA TRP A 167 2.55 -1.25 17.73
C TRP A 167 2.83 -2.76 17.87
N ILE A 168 3.13 -3.48 16.78
CA ILE A 168 3.52 -4.89 16.86
C ILE A 168 4.83 -5.03 17.64
N VAL A 169 5.82 -4.16 17.37
CA VAL A 169 7.08 -4.09 18.14
C VAL A 169 6.80 -3.84 19.62
N TRP A 170 5.93 -2.87 19.93
CA TRP A 170 5.49 -2.61 21.31
C TRP A 170 4.86 -3.84 21.98
N ARG A 171 3.96 -4.53 21.30
CA ARG A 171 3.31 -5.75 21.83
C ARG A 171 4.31 -6.90 22.05
N LEU A 172 5.34 -7.01 21.19
CA LEU A 172 6.37 -8.05 21.32
C LEU A 172 7.44 -7.71 22.38
N ALA A 173 7.95 -6.47 22.38
CA ALA A 173 9.17 -6.08 23.07
C ALA A 173 9.00 -4.98 24.13
N ARG A 174 7.82 -4.33 24.21
CA ARG A 174 7.55 -3.20 25.11
C ARG A 174 8.49 -2.00 24.88
N VAL A 175 8.87 -1.75 23.64
CA VAL A 175 9.71 -0.62 23.22
C VAL A 175 8.93 0.31 22.32
N HIS A 176 8.94 1.61 22.62
CA HIS A 176 8.41 2.65 21.74
C HIS A 176 9.53 3.12 20.81
N VAL A 177 9.37 2.81 19.54
CA VAL A 177 10.31 3.18 18.47
C VAL A 177 9.54 3.27 17.17
N THR A 178 9.97 4.10 16.25
CA THR A 178 9.45 4.11 14.89
C THR A 178 10.56 3.91 13.87
N GLU A 179 10.18 3.51 12.68
CA GLU A 179 11.07 3.31 11.55
C GLU A 179 10.74 4.36 10.47
N PRO A 180 11.72 4.92 9.72
CA PRO A 180 11.50 6.03 8.81
C PRO A 180 10.41 5.82 7.75
N SER A 181 10.24 4.61 7.18
CA SER A 181 9.23 4.39 6.13
C SER A 181 7.81 4.46 6.69
N CYS A 182 7.57 3.86 7.85
CA CYS A 182 6.31 3.99 8.57
C CYS A 182 6.12 5.40 9.13
N GLY A 183 7.13 5.94 9.80
CA GLY A 183 7.08 7.29 10.37
C GLY A 183 6.73 8.36 9.34
N SER A 184 7.33 8.30 8.13
CA SER A 184 7.02 9.25 7.06
C SER A 184 5.59 9.14 6.55
N SER A 185 4.97 7.95 6.57
CA SER A 185 3.57 7.77 6.17
C SER A 185 2.58 8.39 7.15
N SER A 186 3.02 8.79 8.35
CA SER A 186 2.19 9.54 9.29
C SER A 186 1.83 10.94 8.80
N GLY A 187 2.61 11.52 7.86
CA GLY A 187 2.53 12.93 7.50
C GLY A 187 3.13 13.88 8.55
N MET A 188 3.87 13.36 9.54
CA MET A 188 4.51 14.15 10.62
C MET A 188 6.05 14.07 10.59
N PHE A 189 6.64 13.50 9.54
CA PHE A 189 8.08 13.32 9.39
C PHE A 189 8.70 14.45 8.56
N SER A 190 9.90 14.87 8.92
CA SER A 190 10.77 15.62 8.03
C SER A 190 11.50 14.66 7.11
N LEU A 191 11.14 14.63 5.83
CA LEU A 191 11.77 13.73 4.85
C LEU A 191 13.28 13.94 4.76
N ALA A 192 13.73 15.21 4.74
CA ALA A 192 15.15 15.53 4.61
C ALA A 192 15.98 15.03 5.80
N ARG A 193 15.39 15.02 7.00
CA ARG A 193 16.06 14.56 8.23
C ARG A 193 15.78 13.10 8.56
N ARG A 194 14.83 12.48 7.89
CA ARG A 194 14.34 11.11 8.15
C ARG A 194 13.98 10.91 9.63
N THR A 195 13.31 11.90 10.22
CA THR A 195 12.86 11.89 11.61
C THR A 195 11.62 12.75 11.79
N TRP A 196 11.02 12.70 12.95
CA TRP A 196 9.85 13.48 13.30
C TRP A 196 10.07 14.98 13.15
N SER A 197 9.01 15.69 12.75
CA SER A 197 8.97 17.16 12.71
C SER A 197 8.23 17.69 13.94
N ALA A 198 8.94 18.37 14.83
CA ALA A 198 8.35 19.04 15.98
C ALA A 198 7.30 20.08 15.54
N GLY A 199 7.60 20.85 14.47
CA GLY A 199 6.67 21.85 13.96
C GLY A 199 5.37 21.28 13.42
N ILE A 200 5.40 20.08 12.78
CA ILE A 200 4.17 19.41 12.35
C ILE A 200 3.42 18.84 13.54
N ALA A 201 4.11 18.26 14.54
CA ALA A 201 3.47 17.77 15.76
C ALA A 201 2.69 18.89 16.48
N GLU A 202 3.28 20.09 16.59
CA GLU A 202 2.62 21.27 17.16
C GLU A 202 1.38 21.70 16.35
N ILE A 203 1.43 21.66 15.00
CA ILE A 203 0.26 21.90 14.14
C ILE A 203 -0.87 20.88 14.44
N CYS A 204 -0.51 19.65 14.78
CA CYS A 204 -1.44 18.59 15.15
C CYS A 204 -1.97 18.71 16.59
N GLY A 205 -1.41 19.59 17.41
CA GLY A 205 -1.75 19.74 18.83
C GLY A 205 -1.06 18.71 19.75
N LEU A 206 0.03 18.10 19.27
CA LEU A 206 0.86 17.19 20.07
C LEU A 206 2.08 17.91 20.63
N ASP A 207 2.46 17.56 21.87
CA ASP A 207 3.77 17.90 22.41
C ASP A 207 4.84 17.09 21.65
N PRO A 208 5.85 17.72 21.04
CA PRO A 208 6.93 16.99 20.38
C PRO A 208 7.67 15.97 21.27
N ALA A 209 7.62 16.14 22.57
CA ALA A 209 8.24 15.21 23.52
C ALA A 209 7.61 13.80 23.54
N VAL A 210 6.41 13.62 22.96
CA VAL A 210 5.76 12.29 22.86
C VAL A 210 6.20 11.50 21.63
N LEU A 211 7.01 12.08 20.74
CA LEU A 211 7.49 11.44 19.54
C LEU A 211 8.62 10.46 19.89
N PRO A 212 8.50 9.16 19.53
CA PRO A 212 9.48 8.15 19.91
C PRO A 212 10.81 8.29 19.15
N GLU A 213 11.83 7.59 19.61
CA GLU A 213 13.09 7.45 18.89
C GLU A 213 12.86 6.80 17.52
N VAL A 214 13.75 7.12 16.59
CA VAL A 214 13.73 6.57 15.23
C VAL A 214 14.86 5.57 15.09
N ALA A 215 14.55 4.36 14.63
CA ALA A 215 15.51 3.30 14.36
C ALA A 215 15.50 2.90 12.89
N ASP A 216 16.67 2.69 12.31
CA ASP A 216 16.77 2.18 10.93
C ASP A 216 16.26 0.73 10.83
N PRO A 217 15.68 0.34 9.68
CA PRO A 217 15.23 -1.02 9.42
C PRO A 217 16.35 -2.05 9.64
N GLY A 218 16.00 -3.20 10.21
CA GLY A 218 16.96 -4.25 10.56
C GLY A 218 17.72 -4.03 11.86
N THR A 219 17.59 -2.86 12.51
CA THR A 219 18.15 -2.63 13.85
C THR A 219 17.38 -3.44 14.89
N VAL A 220 18.06 -4.19 15.75
CA VAL A 220 17.44 -4.84 16.91
C VAL A 220 17.05 -3.77 17.91
N VAL A 221 15.75 -3.59 18.12
CA VAL A 221 15.19 -2.56 18.99
C VAL A 221 14.74 -3.11 20.34
N GLY A 222 14.66 -4.45 20.47
CA GLY A 222 14.27 -5.11 21.71
C GLY A 222 14.28 -6.62 21.56
N ALA A 223 13.63 -7.30 22.51
CA ALA A 223 13.50 -8.75 22.49
C ALA A 223 12.09 -9.15 22.94
N VAL A 224 11.61 -10.28 22.44
CA VAL A 224 10.31 -10.85 22.81
C VAL A 224 10.24 -11.03 24.34
N THR A 225 9.26 -10.38 24.97
CA THR A 225 9.04 -10.47 26.42
C THR A 225 8.50 -11.85 26.81
N ALA A 226 8.57 -12.20 28.11
CA ALA A 226 7.97 -13.43 28.60
C ALA A 226 6.45 -13.48 28.38
N GLU A 227 5.76 -12.34 28.47
CA GLU A 227 4.33 -12.22 28.18
C GLU A 227 4.02 -12.50 26.71
N ALA A 228 4.72 -11.84 25.78
CA ALA A 228 4.56 -12.07 24.35
C ALA A 228 4.94 -13.50 23.96
N ALA A 229 5.98 -14.09 24.57
CA ALA A 229 6.37 -15.47 24.35
C ALA A 229 5.24 -16.45 24.72
N ALA A 230 4.59 -16.25 25.86
CA ALA A 230 3.46 -17.08 26.30
C ALA A 230 2.26 -16.98 25.32
N GLN A 231 2.04 -15.79 24.71
CA GLN A 231 0.94 -15.55 23.78
C GLN A 231 1.23 -16.06 22.37
N THR A 232 2.47 -15.97 21.90
CA THR A 232 2.86 -16.24 20.50
C THR A 232 3.46 -17.62 20.29
N GLY A 233 4.00 -18.25 21.34
CA GLY A 233 4.80 -19.48 21.22
C GLY A 233 6.25 -19.23 20.80
N LEU A 234 6.67 -17.97 20.66
CA LEU A 234 8.08 -17.61 20.44
C LEU A 234 8.87 -17.80 21.73
N ARG A 235 10.19 -17.90 21.62
CA ARG A 235 11.09 -17.90 22.78
C ARG A 235 11.21 -16.48 23.37
N ALA A 236 11.10 -16.34 24.68
CA ALA A 236 11.45 -15.10 25.34
C ALA A 236 12.94 -14.77 25.08
N GLY A 237 13.22 -13.51 24.75
CA GLY A 237 14.55 -13.09 24.36
C GLY A 237 14.84 -13.20 22.85
N THR A 238 13.92 -13.71 22.02
CA THR A 238 14.07 -13.63 20.55
C THR A 238 14.20 -12.18 20.12
N PRO A 239 15.23 -11.78 19.32
CA PRO A 239 15.41 -10.43 18.86
C PRO A 239 14.20 -9.91 18.06
N VAL A 240 13.81 -8.66 18.34
CA VAL A 240 12.79 -7.91 17.57
C VAL A 240 13.51 -6.81 16.82
N ALA A 241 13.49 -6.88 15.50
CA ALA A 241 14.10 -5.89 14.62
C ALA A 241 13.07 -4.86 14.13
N ALA A 242 13.48 -3.63 13.92
CA ALA A 242 12.70 -2.63 13.22
C ALA A 242 12.43 -3.12 11.80
N GLY A 243 11.17 -3.14 11.41
CA GLY A 243 10.72 -3.54 10.08
C GLY A 243 10.44 -2.35 9.18
N GLY A 244 9.17 -2.07 8.87
CA GLY A 244 8.79 -0.91 8.05
C GLY A 244 7.40 -1.00 7.44
N ALA A 245 7.08 -0.05 6.57
CA ALA A 245 5.82 0.00 5.86
C ALA A 245 5.74 -1.07 4.75
N ASP A 246 4.56 -1.61 4.53
CA ASP A 246 4.29 -2.74 3.62
C ASP A 246 4.76 -2.49 2.18
N THR A 247 4.51 -1.30 1.65
CA THR A 247 4.91 -0.93 0.29
C THR A 247 6.43 -0.85 0.16
N GLN A 248 7.10 -0.16 1.08
CA GLN A 248 8.55 0.02 1.03
C GLN A 248 9.30 -1.31 1.27
N LEU A 249 8.82 -2.13 2.21
CA LEU A 249 9.34 -3.50 2.38
C LEU A 249 9.00 -4.38 1.19
N GLY A 250 7.86 -4.14 0.52
CA GLY A 250 7.51 -4.81 -0.72
C GLY A 250 8.49 -4.52 -1.86
N LEU A 251 8.95 -3.27 -1.99
CA LEU A 251 9.99 -2.89 -2.95
C LEU A 251 11.33 -3.56 -2.61
N LEU A 252 11.73 -3.55 -1.33
CA LEU A 252 12.94 -4.23 -0.86
C LEU A 252 12.87 -5.74 -1.16
N GLY A 253 11.77 -6.40 -0.77
CA GLY A 253 11.58 -7.84 -0.97
C GLY A 253 11.39 -8.26 -2.44
N ALA A 254 11.11 -7.31 -3.34
CA ALA A 254 11.13 -7.50 -4.79
C ALA A 254 12.51 -7.18 -5.42
N GLY A 255 13.49 -6.78 -4.63
CA GLY A 255 14.83 -6.43 -5.11
C GLY A 255 14.88 -5.17 -5.97
N VAL A 256 13.99 -4.21 -5.74
CA VAL A 256 13.90 -2.96 -6.49
C VAL A 256 15.06 -2.03 -6.10
N ARG A 257 15.66 -1.38 -7.09
CA ARG A 257 16.76 -0.42 -6.93
C ARG A 257 16.33 1.01 -7.22
N ALA A 258 17.14 1.96 -6.76
CA ALA A 258 16.99 3.36 -7.13
C ALA A 258 16.92 3.54 -8.65
N GLY A 259 15.96 4.35 -9.12
CA GLY A 259 15.72 4.61 -10.53
C GLY A 259 14.88 3.57 -11.28
N GLU A 260 14.53 2.44 -10.67
CA GLU A 260 13.65 1.43 -11.26
C GLU A 260 12.18 1.76 -11.00
N PHE A 261 11.38 1.80 -12.05
CA PHE A 261 9.93 2.01 -11.93
C PHE A 261 9.24 0.70 -11.59
N THR A 262 8.44 0.72 -10.53
CA THR A 262 7.78 -0.48 -10.01
C THR A 262 6.33 -0.20 -9.71
N VAL A 263 5.46 -1.15 -10.04
CA VAL A 263 4.04 -1.14 -9.68
C VAL A 263 3.73 -2.31 -8.74
N LEU A 264 3.30 -1.98 -7.53
CA LEU A 264 2.76 -2.96 -6.59
C LEU A 264 1.24 -2.98 -6.74
N ALA A 265 0.72 -4.03 -7.38
CA ALA A 265 -0.66 -4.12 -7.85
C ALA A 265 -1.55 -4.92 -6.89
N GLY A 266 -1.96 -4.26 -5.81
CA GLY A 266 -2.96 -4.74 -4.85
C GLY A 266 -4.37 -4.22 -5.13
N THR A 267 -5.14 -3.93 -4.07
CA THR A 267 -6.44 -3.23 -4.14
C THR A 267 -6.27 -1.81 -4.70
N PHE A 268 -5.27 -1.11 -4.18
CA PHE A 268 -4.70 0.12 -4.72
C PHE A 268 -3.38 -0.24 -5.39
N TRP A 269 -3.01 0.52 -6.42
CA TRP A 269 -1.74 0.32 -7.10
C TRP A 269 -0.76 1.41 -6.74
N GLN A 270 0.41 1.03 -6.26
CA GLN A 270 1.49 1.94 -5.96
C GLN A 270 2.44 1.99 -7.16
N ASN A 271 2.41 3.13 -7.87
CA ASN A 271 3.29 3.42 -9.01
C ASN A 271 4.51 4.18 -8.49
N THR A 272 5.63 3.49 -8.34
CA THR A 272 6.74 3.97 -7.52
C THR A 272 8.06 4.04 -8.27
N ILE A 273 8.93 4.95 -7.83
CA ILE A 273 10.35 4.98 -8.14
C ILE A 273 11.14 5.33 -6.88
N LEU A 274 12.32 4.72 -6.69
CA LEU A 274 13.22 5.10 -5.61
C LEU A 274 14.18 6.19 -6.08
N THR A 275 14.39 7.19 -5.23
CA THR A 275 15.26 8.36 -5.51
C THR A 275 16.29 8.54 -4.40
N PRO A 276 17.50 9.08 -4.72
CA PRO A 276 18.54 9.32 -3.72
C PRO A 276 18.33 10.58 -2.89
N GLU A 277 17.27 11.33 -3.15
CA GLU A 277 16.89 12.55 -2.43
C GLU A 277 15.37 12.68 -2.37
N PRO A 278 14.83 13.42 -1.35
CA PRO A 278 13.39 13.60 -1.20
C PRO A 278 12.88 14.66 -2.18
N LEU A 279 12.38 14.21 -3.32
CA LEU A 279 11.74 15.09 -4.30
C LEU A 279 10.30 15.37 -3.91
N ILE A 280 9.92 16.64 -3.86
CA ILE A 280 8.55 17.09 -3.58
C ILE A 280 7.92 17.60 -4.88
N ASP A 281 6.82 17.00 -5.32
CA ASP A 281 6.07 17.48 -6.49
C ASP A 281 5.29 18.77 -6.15
N PRO A 282 5.64 19.94 -6.70
CA PRO A 282 4.97 21.19 -6.36
C PRO A 282 3.50 21.23 -6.79
N GLN A 283 3.08 20.31 -7.69
CA GLN A 283 1.69 20.18 -8.14
C GLN A 283 0.90 19.15 -7.32
N VAL A 284 1.53 18.51 -6.33
CA VAL A 284 0.91 17.54 -5.42
C VAL A 284 0.25 16.35 -6.17
N ARG A 285 0.85 15.93 -7.29
CA ARG A 285 0.41 14.78 -8.10
C ARG A 285 1.05 13.47 -7.65
N LEU A 286 2.15 13.56 -6.89
CA LEU A 286 2.87 12.43 -6.31
C LEU A 286 3.11 12.72 -4.85
N ARG A 287 3.28 11.67 -4.05
CA ARG A 287 3.77 11.80 -2.68
C ARG A 287 5.18 11.24 -2.55
N THR A 288 5.90 11.68 -1.55
CA THR A 288 7.26 11.22 -1.26
C THR A 288 7.33 10.70 0.17
N LEU A 289 7.87 9.51 0.36
CA LEU A 289 8.04 8.88 1.66
C LEU A 289 9.48 8.38 1.81
N CYS A 290 9.95 8.20 3.03
CA CYS A 290 11.22 7.54 3.28
C CYS A 290 11.14 6.09 2.80
N HIS A 291 12.20 5.60 2.14
CA HIS A 291 12.36 4.17 1.88
C HIS A 291 13.02 3.49 3.08
N VAL A 292 12.88 2.17 3.18
CA VAL A 292 13.53 1.36 4.22
C VAL A 292 15.05 1.37 4.09
N THR A 293 15.59 1.49 2.89
CA THR A 293 17.03 1.69 2.69
C THR A 293 17.43 3.10 3.12
N PRO A 294 18.39 3.27 4.05
CA PRO A 294 18.89 4.59 4.42
C PRO A 294 19.43 5.38 3.22
N GLY A 295 19.08 6.66 3.14
CA GLY A 295 19.49 7.55 2.03
C GLY A 295 18.66 7.39 0.75
N GLU A 296 17.56 6.64 0.81
CA GLU A 296 16.63 6.51 -0.30
C GLU A 296 15.23 6.97 0.11
N TRP A 297 14.49 7.48 -0.88
CA TRP A 297 13.08 7.88 -0.77
C TRP A 297 12.27 7.23 -1.87
N MET A 298 11.00 7.01 -1.59
CA MET A 298 10.04 6.48 -2.55
C MET A 298 9.12 7.60 -3.02
N LEU A 299 9.15 7.90 -4.30
CA LEU A 299 8.19 8.77 -4.97
C LEU A 299 7.06 7.89 -5.48
N GLU A 300 5.81 8.26 -5.19
CA GLU A 300 4.65 7.40 -5.44
C GLU A 300 3.47 8.17 -6.02
N GLY A 301 2.88 7.61 -7.09
CA GLY A 301 1.54 7.93 -7.56
C GLY A 301 0.57 6.79 -7.25
N ILE A 302 -0.55 7.07 -6.58
CA ILE A 302 -1.51 6.04 -6.20
C ILE A 302 -2.53 5.83 -7.32
N GLY A 303 -2.56 4.61 -7.88
CA GLY A 303 -3.63 4.12 -8.72
C GLY A 303 -4.80 3.65 -7.86
N PHE A 304 -5.66 4.60 -7.48
CA PHE A 304 -6.73 4.40 -6.51
C PHE A 304 -7.78 3.43 -7.06
N TYR A 305 -8.10 2.36 -6.33
CA TYR A 305 -9.09 1.33 -6.69
C TYR A 305 -8.80 0.53 -7.98
N CYS A 306 -7.60 0.56 -8.58
CA CYS A 306 -7.33 -0.18 -9.81
C CYS A 306 -7.64 -1.68 -9.68
N GLY A 307 -7.15 -2.34 -8.63
CA GLY A 307 -7.46 -3.75 -8.37
C GLY A 307 -8.87 -3.98 -7.84
N MET A 308 -9.41 -3.05 -7.03
CA MET A 308 -10.78 -3.14 -6.53
C MET A 308 -11.81 -3.04 -7.65
N ALA A 309 -11.57 -2.23 -8.68
CA ALA A 309 -12.47 -2.10 -9.83
C ALA A 309 -12.66 -3.43 -10.55
N MET A 310 -11.59 -4.23 -10.70
CA MET A 310 -11.69 -5.56 -11.30
C MET A 310 -12.50 -6.52 -10.41
N ARG A 311 -12.31 -6.48 -9.09
CA ARG A 311 -13.12 -7.26 -8.15
C ARG A 311 -14.60 -6.87 -8.23
N TRP A 312 -14.89 -5.57 -8.20
CA TRP A 312 -16.25 -5.08 -8.36
C TRP A 312 -16.87 -5.52 -9.70
N TYR A 313 -16.13 -5.43 -10.80
CA TYR A 313 -16.63 -5.87 -12.11
C TYR A 313 -16.94 -7.38 -12.14
N ARG A 314 -16.06 -8.19 -11.54
CA ARG A 314 -16.28 -9.63 -11.36
C ARG A 314 -17.60 -9.89 -10.61
N ASP A 315 -17.79 -9.25 -9.47
CA ASP A 315 -18.91 -9.52 -8.58
C ASP A 315 -20.25 -8.99 -9.15
N ALA A 316 -20.19 -7.87 -9.89
CA ALA A 316 -21.38 -7.24 -10.47
C ALA A 316 -21.81 -7.84 -11.82
N PHE A 317 -20.87 -8.28 -12.66
CA PHE A 317 -21.16 -8.60 -14.07
C PHE A 317 -20.72 -9.99 -14.51
N CYS A 318 -19.82 -10.67 -13.82
CA CYS A 318 -19.17 -11.90 -14.29
C CYS A 318 -19.67 -13.18 -13.59
N ALA A 319 -20.96 -13.27 -13.27
CA ALA A 319 -21.53 -14.44 -12.60
C ALA A 319 -21.33 -15.76 -13.40
N ALA A 320 -21.35 -15.69 -14.74
CA ALA A 320 -21.12 -16.84 -15.60
C ALA A 320 -19.66 -17.31 -15.56
N GLU A 321 -18.70 -16.39 -15.54
CA GLU A 321 -17.27 -16.67 -15.42
C GLU A 321 -16.94 -17.26 -14.05
N VAL A 322 -17.56 -16.73 -12.98
CA VAL A 322 -17.44 -17.27 -11.61
C VAL A 322 -17.97 -18.70 -11.53
N ALA A 323 -19.13 -18.99 -12.16
CA ALA A 323 -19.68 -20.36 -12.22
C ALA A 323 -18.75 -21.30 -13.00
N ALA A 324 -18.30 -20.90 -14.20
CA ALA A 324 -17.39 -21.70 -15.03
C ALA A 324 -16.05 -21.96 -14.33
N ALA A 325 -15.52 -20.97 -13.59
CA ALA A 325 -14.29 -21.13 -12.81
C ALA A 325 -14.47 -22.16 -11.69
N ARG A 326 -15.62 -22.14 -11.00
CA ARG A 326 -15.96 -23.13 -9.97
C ARG A 326 -15.99 -24.55 -10.55
N ASP A 327 -16.64 -24.74 -11.71
CA ASP A 327 -16.74 -26.04 -12.38
C ASP A 327 -15.37 -26.54 -12.83
N ARG A 328 -14.45 -25.64 -13.19
CA ARG A 328 -13.07 -25.95 -13.61
C ARG A 328 -12.10 -26.07 -12.43
N GLY A 329 -12.46 -25.67 -11.22
CA GLY A 329 -11.57 -25.62 -10.05
C GLY A 329 -10.44 -24.60 -10.19
N VAL A 330 -10.67 -23.48 -10.87
CA VAL A 330 -9.69 -22.40 -11.08
C VAL A 330 -10.19 -21.09 -10.47
N ASP A 331 -9.28 -20.11 -10.34
CA ASP A 331 -9.64 -18.76 -9.92
C ASP A 331 -10.56 -18.10 -10.98
N PRO A 332 -11.63 -17.41 -10.59
CA PRO A 332 -12.50 -16.67 -11.53
C PRO A 332 -11.76 -15.70 -12.47
N TYR A 333 -10.68 -15.09 -12.02
CA TYR A 333 -9.88 -14.17 -12.84
C TYR A 333 -9.23 -14.89 -14.03
N VAL A 334 -8.92 -16.18 -13.95
CA VAL A 334 -8.40 -16.96 -15.08
C VAL A 334 -9.43 -17.01 -16.22
N VAL A 335 -10.70 -17.30 -15.90
CA VAL A 335 -11.77 -17.34 -16.90
C VAL A 335 -12.08 -15.97 -17.47
N MET A 336 -12.08 -14.94 -16.62
CA MET A 336 -12.27 -13.55 -17.05
C MET A 336 -11.16 -13.11 -18.02
N GLU A 337 -9.91 -13.41 -17.71
CA GLU A 337 -8.75 -13.09 -18.54
C GLU A 337 -8.81 -13.83 -19.89
N GLU A 338 -9.20 -15.11 -19.91
CA GLU A 338 -9.42 -15.88 -21.16
C GLU A 338 -10.47 -15.20 -22.07
N GLN A 339 -11.54 -14.65 -21.51
CA GLN A 339 -12.56 -13.91 -22.26
C GLN A 339 -12.03 -12.57 -22.77
N ALA A 340 -11.35 -11.80 -21.92
CA ALA A 340 -10.76 -10.51 -22.27
C ALA A 340 -9.67 -10.64 -23.34
N ALA A 341 -8.92 -11.75 -23.36
CA ALA A 341 -7.89 -12.03 -24.36
C ALA A 341 -8.44 -12.19 -25.79
N GLN A 342 -9.73 -12.51 -25.94
CA GLN A 342 -10.39 -12.58 -27.26
C GLN A 342 -10.70 -11.20 -27.85
N ILE A 343 -10.68 -10.16 -27.03
CA ILE A 343 -10.95 -8.78 -27.44
C ILE A 343 -9.62 -8.12 -27.84
N PRO A 344 -9.56 -7.41 -28.97
CA PRO A 344 -8.33 -6.76 -29.40
C PRO A 344 -7.96 -5.56 -28.50
N PRO A 345 -6.69 -5.10 -28.56
CA PRO A 345 -6.25 -3.87 -27.91
C PRO A 345 -7.20 -2.70 -28.18
N GLY A 346 -7.52 -1.93 -27.12
CA GLY A 346 -8.47 -0.82 -27.18
C GLY A 346 -9.93 -1.24 -27.01
N SER A 347 -10.18 -2.49 -26.56
CA SER A 347 -11.50 -2.98 -26.11
C SER A 347 -12.64 -2.71 -27.10
N ASN A 348 -12.35 -2.77 -28.43
CA ASN A 348 -13.31 -2.45 -29.51
C ASN A 348 -14.02 -1.09 -29.33
N GLY A 349 -13.36 -0.10 -28.73
CA GLY A 349 -13.95 1.22 -28.52
C GLY A 349 -14.49 1.47 -27.13
N VAL A 350 -14.65 0.45 -26.30
CA VAL A 350 -15.12 0.58 -24.92
C VAL A 350 -14.03 1.20 -24.04
N TYR A 351 -14.42 2.16 -23.19
CA TYR A 351 -13.59 2.72 -22.12
C TYR A 351 -14.26 2.48 -20.78
N ALA A 352 -13.48 2.06 -19.80
CA ALA A 352 -13.86 2.10 -18.39
C ALA A 352 -13.34 3.41 -17.77
N ILE A 353 -14.23 4.19 -17.18
CA ILE A 353 -13.93 5.42 -16.47
C ILE A 353 -14.00 5.08 -14.98
N LEU A 354 -12.86 4.93 -14.35
CA LEU A 354 -12.73 4.45 -12.96
C LEU A 354 -11.77 5.33 -12.19
N SER A 355 -10.49 4.97 -12.12
CA SER A 355 -9.45 5.71 -11.41
C SER A 355 -8.92 6.88 -12.23
N ASN A 356 -8.48 7.92 -11.53
CA ASN A 356 -7.77 9.07 -12.08
C ASN A 356 -6.30 9.03 -11.68
N LEU A 357 -5.52 9.90 -12.30
CA LEU A 357 -4.20 10.25 -11.77
C LEU A 357 -4.36 10.92 -10.41
N MET A 358 -3.42 10.67 -9.53
CA MET A 358 -3.37 11.33 -8.24
C MET A 358 -3.18 12.84 -8.43
N ASN A 359 -3.97 13.63 -7.71
CA ASN A 359 -3.74 15.04 -7.44
C ASN A 359 -4.33 15.36 -6.07
N ALA A 360 -3.52 15.39 -5.06
CA ALA A 360 -4.01 15.42 -3.68
C ALA A 360 -4.81 16.69 -3.33
N ARG A 361 -4.60 17.82 -4.02
CA ARG A 361 -5.41 19.04 -3.83
C ARG A 361 -6.84 18.90 -4.36
N ARG A 362 -7.03 18.10 -5.41
CA ARG A 362 -8.32 17.88 -6.08
C ARG A 362 -8.53 16.38 -6.30
N TRP A 363 -8.32 15.59 -5.29
CA TRP A 363 -8.36 14.14 -5.43
C TRP A 363 -9.79 13.65 -5.44
N VAL A 364 -10.33 13.58 -6.65
CA VAL A 364 -11.68 13.12 -6.94
C VAL A 364 -11.61 12.14 -8.12
N HIS A 365 -12.28 11.02 -8.00
CA HIS A 365 -12.46 10.07 -9.10
C HIS A 365 -13.86 10.19 -9.68
N ALA A 366 -13.98 10.15 -11.00
CA ALA A 366 -15.26 10.19 -11.70
C ALA A 366 -16.19 9.05 -11.23
N SER A 367 -17.48 9.22 -11.44
CA SER A 367 -18.44 8.13 -11.25
C SER A 367 -18.07 6.93 -12.13
N PRO A 368 -18.06 5.69 -11.59
CA PRO A 368 -17.77 4.51 -12.37
C PRO A 368 -18.68 4.41 -13.59
N SER A 369 -18.10 4.42 -14.78
CA SER A 369 -18.85 4.46 -16.04
C SER A 369 -18.14 3.64 -17.10
N PHE A 370 -18.94 3.08 -18.01
CA PHE A 370 -18.46 2.46 -19.24
C PHE A 370 -19.08 3.17 -20.43
N VAL A 371 -18.27 3.56 -21.40
CA VAL A 371 -18.69 4.30 -22.59
C VAL A 371 -18.11 3.67 -23.85
N GLY A 372 -18.77 3.91 -24.98
CA GLY A 372 -18.28 3.44 -26.29
C GLY A 372 -18.75 2.02 -26.66
N PHE A 373 -19.80 1.49 -26.04
CA PHE A 373 -20.43 0.25 -26.49
C PHE A 373 -21.04 0.41 -27.89
N ASP A 374 -20.83 -0.58 -28.73
CA ASP A 374 -21.42 -0.67 -30.07
C ASP A 374 -22.62 -1.63 -30.06
N LEU A 375 -23.82 -1.08 -30.20
CA LEU A 375 -25.04 -1.87 -30.24
C LEU A 375 -25.12 -2.78 -31.48
N GLY A 376 -24.38 -2.45 -32.54
CA GLY A 376 -24.27 -3.26 -33.77
C GLY A 376 -23.32 -4.46 -33.62
N ASN A 377 -22.47 -4.45 -32.56
CA ASN A 377 -21.49 -5.50 -32.29
C ASN A 377 -21.53 -5.95 -30.82
N PRO A 378 -22.64 -6.55 -30.35
CA PRO A 378 -22.79 -6.91 -28.93
C PRO A 378 -21.78 -7.98 -28.46
N ALA A 379 -21.31 -8.86 -29.35
CA ALA A 379 -20.31 -9.86 -29.02
C ALA A 379 -18.92 -9.23 -28.80
N GLY A 380 -18.55 -8.25 -29.63
CA GLY A 380 -17.24 -7.59 -29.59
C GLY A 380 -17.15 -6.45 -28.57
N SER A 381 -18.27 -5.83 -28.19
CA SER A 381 -18.30 -4.71 -27.24
C SER A 381 -19.10 -5.01 -25.95
N GLY A 382 -19.30 -6.30 -25.64
CA GLY A 382 -20.04 -6.71 -24.44
C GLY A 382 -19.16 -6.88 -23.20
N ARG A 383 -19.52 -7.87 -22.35
CA ARG A 383 -18.87 -8.12 -21.04
C ARG A 383 -17.36 -8.36 -21.16
N ALA A 384 -16.90 -9.14 -22.14
CA ALA A 384 -15.46 -9.39 -22.34
C ALA A 384 -14.67 -8.12 -22.65
N ALA A 385 -15.24 -7.22 -23.47
CA ALA A 385 -14.66 -5.90 -23.72
C ALA A 385 -14.63 -5.03 -22.45
N GLY A 386 -15.66 -5.14 -21.61
CA GLY A 386 -15.67 -4.47 -20.30
C GLY A 386 -14.57 -4.95 -19.36
N ILE A 387 -14.32 -6.27 -19.28
CA ILE A 387 -13.20 -6.82 -18.48
C ILE A 387 -11.88 -6.19 -18.98
N ARG A 388 -11.61 -6.27 -20.28
CA ARG A 388 -10.40 -5.71 -20.87
C ARG A 388 -10.30 -4.20 -20.67
N ALA A 389 -11.40 -3.45 -20.80
CA ALA A 389 -11.42 -2.01 -20.59
C ALA A 389 -11.05 -1.63 -19.13
N VAL A 390 -11.40 -2.45 -18.12
CA VAL A 390 -10.97 -2.24 -16.73
C VAL A 390 -9.44 -2.40 -16.61
N GLU A 391 -8.86 -3.42 -17.26
CA GLU A 391 -7.41 -3.63 -17.27
C GLU A 391 -6.67 -2.49 -17.98
N GLU A 392 -7.19 -2.05 -19.13
CA GLU A 392 -6.65 -0.94 -19.91
C GLU A 392 -6.73 0.40 -19.14
N ALA A 393 -7.84 0.66 -18.42
CA ALA A 393 -7.99 1.86 -17.59
C ALA A 393 -6.93 1.93 -16.48
N ALA A 394 -6.63 0.82 -15.82
CA ALA A 394 -5.56 0.75 -14.83
C ALA A 394 -4.18 1.02 -15.47
N ALA A 395 -3.91 0.45 -16.65
CA ALA A 395 -2.67 0.67 -17.39
C ALA A 395 -2.50 2.15 -17.83
N TYR A 396 -3.59 2.85 -18.17
CA TYR A 396 -3.54 4.30 -18.46
C TYR A 396 -3.15 5.12 -17.23
N VAL A 397 -3.63 4.76 -16.05
CA VAL A 397 -3.21 5.39 -14.79
C VAL A 397 -1.72 5.17 -14.53
N VAL A 398 -1.21 3.95 -14.76
CA VAL A 398 0.24 3.65 -14.65
C VAL A 398 1.04 4.52 -15.62
N ARG A 399 0.62 4.61 -16.89
CA ARG A 399 1.28 5.44 -17.92
C ARG A 399 1.31 6.91 -17.51
N GLY A 400 0.22 7.43 -17.00
CA GLY A 400 0.15 8.82 -16.55
C GLY A 400 1.08 9.11 -15.38
N HIS A 401 1.11 8.25 -14.36
CA HIS A 401 2.04 8.39 -13.23
C HIS A 401 3.50 8.27 -13.65
N LEU A 402 3.83 7.34 -14.58
CA LEU A 402 5.18 7.26 -15.15
C LEU A 402 5.56 8.57 -15.88
N GLY A 403 4.63 9.19 -16.58
CA GLY A 403 4.84 10.49 -17.22
C GLY A 403 5.19 11.58 -16.20
N ILE A 404 4.44 11.66 -15.10
CA ILE A 404 4.69 12.62 -14.00
C ILE A 404 6.03 12.33 -13.32
N ILE A 405 6.34 11.06 -13.05
CA ILE A 405 7.63 10.64 -12.46
C ILE A 405 8.79 11.07 -13.36
N ARG A 406 8.70 10.81 -14.67
CA ARG A 406 9.74 11.25 -15.64
C ARG A 406 9.90 12.77 -15.69
N GLU A 407 8.80 13.50 -15.64
CA GLU A 407 8.80 14.98 -15.60
C GLU A 407 9.54 15.48 -14.36
N LEU A 408 9.26 14.90 -13.18
CA LEU A 408 9.83 15.37 -11.92
C LEU A 408 11.28 14.92 -11.70
N THR A 409 11.62 13.69 -12.09
CA THR A 409 12.92 13.07 -11.79
C THR A 409 13.92 13.14 -12.94
N GLY A 410 13.46 13.32 -14.17
CA GLY A 410 14.30 13.13 -15.38
C GLY A 410 14.70 11.66 -15.64
N ALA A 411 14.15 10.70 -14.89
CA ALA A 411 14.53 9.29 -14.96
C ALA A 411 14.28 8.69 -16.36
N GLN A 412 15.29 7.98 -16.86
CA GLN A 412 15.20 7.22 -18.12
C GLN A 412 14.76 5.78 -17.79
N VAL A 413 13.44 5.62 -17.56
CA VAL A 413 12.84 4.32 -17.27
C VAL A 413 12.75 3.50 -18.54
N SER A 414 13.44 2.35 -18.58
CA SER A 414 13.50 1.44 -19.73
C SER A 414 12.74 0.13 -19.53
N GLU A 415 12.35 -0.20 -18.31
CA GLU A 415 11.61 -1.41 -17.95
C GLU A 415 10.75 -1.16 -16.70
N LEU A 416 9.78 -2.02 -16.45
CA LEU A 416 8.89 -1.96 -15.29
C LEU A 416 8.93 -3.28 -14.53
N THR A 417 9.02 -3.22 -13.20
CA THR A 417 8.68 -4.35 -12.33
C THR A 417 7.21 -4.29 -11.93
N PHE A 418 6.45 -5.35 -12.20
CA PHE A 418 5.02 -5.46 -11.91
C PHE A 418 4.77 -6.62 -10.94
N SER A 419 4.32 -6.32 -9.73
CA SER A 419 4.14 -7.30 -8.66
C SER A 419 2.75 -7.20 -8.02
N GLY A 420 2.33 -8.25 -7.33
CA GLY A 420 1.05 -8.30 -6.64
C GLY A 420 0.00 -9.16 -7.33
N GLY A 421 -1.26 -9.06 -6.87
CA GLY A 421 -2.34 -9.93 -7.33
C GLY A 421 -2.62 -9.87 -8.84
N ALA A 422 -2.55 -8.69 -9.42
CA ALA A 422 -2.77 -8.47 -10.85
C ALA A 422 -1.65 -9.01 -11.74
N ALA A 423 -0.47 -9.27 -11.18
CA ALA A 423 0.66 -9.84 -11.91
C ALA A 423 0.59 -11.38 -12.07
N LYS A 424 -0.40 -12.04 -11.45
CA LYS A 424 -0.54 -13.51 -11.51
C LYS A 424 -1.05 -14.01 -12.86
N GLY A 425 -1.77 -13.15 -13.61
CA GLY A 425 -2.24 -13.42 -14.96
C GLY A 425 -1.17 -13.14 -16.03
N THR A 426 -1.56 -13.31 -17.29
CA THR A 426 -0.69 -13.04 -18.44
C THR A 426 -1.16 -11.85 -19.28
N LEU A 427 -2.47 -11.57 -19.26
CA LEU A 427 -3.04 -10.52 -20.09
C LEU A 427 -2.76 -9.13 -19.50
N TRP A 428 -3.00 -8.94 -18.21
CA TRP A 428 -2.82 -7.62 -17.59
C TRP A 428 -1.36 -7.13 -17.65
N PRO A 429 -0.33 -7.94 -17.31
CA PRO A 429 1.07 -7.54 -17.53
C PRO A 429 1.39 -7.22 -18.99
N GLN A 430 0.82 -7.98 -19.95
CA GLN A 430 0.99 -7.70 -21.38
C GLN A 430 0.32 -6.38 -21.81
N ILE A 431 -0.88 -6.09 -21.29
CA ILE A 431 -1.55 -4.80 -21.54
C ILE A 431 -0.69 -3.65 -21.04
N ILE A 432 -0.12 -3.77 -19.84
CA ILE A 432 0.76 -2.74 -19.28
C ILE A 432 2.01 -2.56 -20.14
N ALA A 433 2.65 -3.66 -20.59
CA ALA A 433 3.79 -3.57 -21.49
C ALA A 433 3.45 -2.82 -22.77
N ASP A 434 2.32 -3.15 -23.39
CA ASP A 434 1.87 -2.53 -24.64
C ASP A 434 1.47 -1.05 -24.44
N VAL A 435 0.79 -0.72 -23.31
CA VAL A 435 0.37 0.68 -23.01
C VAL A 435 1.58 1.57 -22.72
N LEU A 436 2.60 1.03 -22.04
CA LEU A 436 3.80 1.80 -21.71
C LEU A 436 4.84 1.81 -22.83
N GLY A 437 4.78 0.84 -23.76
CA GLY A 437 5.84 0.61 -24.73
C GLY A 437 7.15 0.16 -24.08
N LEU A 438 7.09 -0.50 -22.91
CA LEU A 438 8.24 -0.94 -22.12
C LEU A 438 8.11 -2.41 -21.75
N PRO A 439 9.23 -3.16 -21.64
CA PRO A 439 9.21 -4.49 -21.05
C PRO A 439 8.68 -4.47 -19.61
N VAL A 440 7.84 -5.45 -19.28
CA VAL A 440 7.29 -5.66 -17.94
C VAL A 440 7.82 -6.96 -17.36
N HIS A 441 8.41 -6.89 -16.19
CA HIS A 441 8.95 -8.04 -15.46
C HIS A 441 8.10 -8.36 -14.26
N VAL A 442 7.72 -9.63 -14.14
CA VAL A 442 7.02 -10.15 -12.96
C VAL A 442 8.05 -10.89 -12.11
N PRO A 443 8.29 -10.47 -10.85
CA PRO A 443 9.23 -11.14 -9.97
C PRO A 443 8.75 -12.54 -9.58
N ALA A 444 9.70 -13.44 -9.28
CA ALA A 444 9.38 -14.77 -8.78
C ALA A 444 8.82 -14.75 -7.34
N VAL A 445 9.13 -13.71 -6.58
CA VAL A 445 8.67 -13.53 -5.20
C VAL A 445 7.22 -13.04 -5.21
N THR A 446 6.34 -13.76 -4.49
CA THR A 446 4.89 -13.42 -4.39
C THR A 446 4.55 -12.65 -3.11
N GLU A 447 5.27 -12.88 -2.01
CA GLU A 447 5.05 -12.27 -0.69
C GLU A 447 6.14 -11.26 -0.36
N SER A 448 6.34 -10.27 -1.26
CA SER A 448 7.49 -9.34 -1.22
C SER A 448 7.52 -8.49 0.05
N SER A 449 6.39 -7.98 0.56
CA SER A 449 6.36 -7.18 1.80
C SER A 449 6.80 -7.98 3.02
N ALA A 450 6.32 -9.21 3.15
CA ALA A 450 6.72 -10.08 4.24
C ALA A 450 8.19 -10.53 4.11
N LEU A 451 8.67 -10.77 2.88
CA LEU A 451 10.08 -11.09 2.65
C LEU A 451 10.97 -9.89 3.00
N GLY A 452 10.57 -8.67 2.65
CA GLY A 452 11.26 -7.45 3.08
C GLY A 452 11.36 -7.33 4.60
N ALA A 453 10.30 -7.66 5.34
CA ALA A 453 10.33 -7.73 6.81
C ALA A 453 11.26 -8.85 7.31
N ALA A 454 11.27 -10.01 6.64
CA ALA A 454 12.21 -11.09 6.97
C ALA A 454 13.67 -10.70 6.72
N LEU A 455 13.96 -9.86 5.71
CA LEU A 455 15.30 -9.30 5.51
C LEU A 455 15.72 -8.41 6.68
N CYS A 456 14.81 -7.59 7.20
CA CYS A 456 15.06 -6.81 8.42
C CYS A 456 15.34 -7.73 9.63
N ALA A 457 14.53 -8.78 9.81
CA ALA A 457 14.75 -9.76 10.89
C ALA A 457 16.11 -10.47 10.74
N GLY A 458 16.47 -10.89 9.51
CA GLY A 458 17.74 -11.56 9.22
C GLY A 458 18.97 -10.67 9.45
N THR A 459 18.87 -9.39 9.08
CA THR A 459 19.91 -8.39 9.37
C THR A 459 20.07 -8.20 10.87
N GLY A 460 18.94 -8.05 11.62
CA GLY A 460 18.97 -7.94 13.07
C GLY A 460 19.50 -9.20 13.78
N ALA A 461 19.26 -10.37 13.22
CA ALA A 461 19.81 -11.63 13.73
C ALA A 461 21.30 -11.84 13.41
N GLY A 462 21.90 -10.98 12.56
CA GLY A 462 23.26 -11.14 12.06
C GLY A 462 23.43 -12.30 11.06
N LEU A 463 22.32 -12.76 10.47
CA LEU A 463 22.33 -13.77 9.40
C LEU A 463 22.64 -13.14 8.04
N TYR A 464 22.36 -11.85 7.88
CA TYR A 464 22.69 -11.04 6.72
C TYR A 464 23.57 -9.87 7.13
N ALA A 465 24.51 -9.48 6.27
CA ALA A 465 25.37 -8.30 6.49
C ALA A 465 24.58 -6.99 6.30
N GLY A 466 23.47 -7.04 5.57
CA GLY A 466 22.58 -5.92 5.32
C GLY A 466 21.29 -6.32 4.63
N LEU A 467 20.41 -5.36 4.41
CA LEU A 467 19.08 -5.56 3.85
C LEU A 467 19.09 -6.09 2.40
N THR A 468 20.19 -5.91 1.67
CA THR A 468 20.32 -6.26 0.26
C THR A 468 21.08 -7.58 0.00
N ASP A 469 21.43 -8.34 1.04
CA ASP A 469 22.25 -9.57 0.91
C ASP A 469 21.63 -10.62 -0.03
N LEU A 470 20.30 -10.71 -0.11
CA LEU A 470 19.60 -11.63 -0.99
C LEU A 470 19.20 -11.02 -2.34
N GLU A 471 19.67 -9.83 -2.69
CA GLU A 471 19.24 -9.10 -3.87
C GLU A 471 19.30 -9.93 -5.15
N GLY A 472 20.34 -10.72 -5.37
CA GLY A 472 20.46 -11.58 -6.54
C GLY A 472 19.36 -12.64 -6.64
N GLU A 473 18.87 -13.16 -5.53
CA GLU A 473 17.74 -14.09 -5.48
C GLU A 473 16.40 -13.38 -5.67
N LEU A 474 16.23 -12.20 -5.07
CA LEU A 474 15.02 -11.40 -5.13
C LEU A 474 14.69 -10.91 -6.55
N ARG A 475 15.72 -10.64 -7.35
CA ARG A 475 15.60 -10.17 -8.74
C ARG A 475 15.31 -11.27 -9.76
N LYS A 476 15.11 -12.51 -9.33
CA LYS A 476 14.66 -13.57 -10.23
C LYS A 476 13.29 -13.25 -10.78
N ARG A 477 13.16 -13.34 -12.10
CA ARG A 477 11.95 -13.07 -12.86
C ARG A 477 11.16 -14.36 -13.09
N ALA A 478 9.87 -14.36 -12.78
CA ALA A 478 8.96 -15.45 -13.15
C ALA A 478 8.54 -15.34 -14.61
N ALA A 479 8.32 -14.11 -15.09
CA ALA A 479 7.92 -13.83 -16.47
C ALA A 479 8.42 -12.46 -16.94
N THR A 480 8.52 -12.31 -18.27
CA THR A 480 8.78 -11.02 -18.94
C THR A 480 7.80 -10.87 -20.10
N PHE A 481 7.22 -9.70 -20.24
CA PHE A 481 6.28 -9.34 -21.28
C PHE A 481 6.87 -8.19 -22.11
N GLU A 482 7.17 -8.48 -23.36
CA GLU A 482 7.69 -7.49 -24.30
C GLU A 482 6.55 -6.69 -24.95
N PRO A 483 6.69 -5.37 -25.16
CA PRO A 483 5.67 -4.57 -25.82
C PRO A 483 5.53 -4.96 -27.30
N ARG A 484 4.29 -5.09 -27.77
CA ARG A 484 3.96 -5.44 -29.17
C ARG A 484 3.76 -4.17 -29.98
N PRO A 485 4.59 -3.85 -30.99
CA PRO A 485 4.57 -2.54 -31.67
C PRO A 485 3.19 -2.12 -32.22
N ALA A 486 2.41 -3.07 -32.77
CA ALA A 486 1.07 -2.76 -33.27
C ALA A 486 0.08 -2.41 -32.14
N ALA A 487 0.20 -3.05 -30.99
CA ALA A 487 -0.64 -2.76 -29.83
C ALA A 487 -0.22 -1.42 -29.20
N VAL A 488 1.09 -1.12 -29.12
CA VAL A 488 1.61 0.17 -28.64
C VAL A 488 0.98 1.32 -29.43
N ALA A 489 1.02 1.26 -30.78
CA ALA A 489 0.43 2.30 -31.61
C ALA A 489 -1.08 2.49 -31.36
N THR A 490 -1.82 1.37 -31.16
CA THR A 490 -3.24 1.43 -30.79
C THR A 490 -3.42 2.11 -29.44
N TYR A 491 -2.62 1.74 -28.44
CA TYR A 491 -2.75 2.29 -27.07
C TYR A 491 -2.28 3.75 -26.98
N ASP A 492 -1.39 4.22 -27.83
CA ASP A 492 -1.05 5.64 -27.93
C ASP A 492 -2.29 6.47 -28.27
N GLU A 493 -3.02 6.09 -29.32
CA GLU A 493 -4.27 6.78 -29.68
C GLU A 493 -5.35 6.65 -28.60
N ARG A 494 -5.45 5.49 -27.96
CA ARG A 494 -6.45 5.24 -26.92
C ARG A 494 -6.16 6.04 -25.66
N TYR A 495 -4.91 6.15 -25.27
CA TYR A 495 -4.49 6.93 -24.11
C TYR A 495 -4.76 8.43 -24.31
N GLU A 496 -4.42 9.00 -25.49
CA GLU A 496 -4.74 10.40 -25.79
C GLU A 496 -6.26 10.68 -25.69
N ARG A 497 -7.08 9.77 -26.20
CA ARG A 497 -8.55 9.89 -26.06
C ARG A 497 -9.01 9.75 -24.60
N TRP A 498 -8.37 8.90 -23.81
CA TRP A 498 -8.68 8.76 -22.38
C TRP A 498 -8.36 10.06 -21.62
N LEU A 499 -7.24 10.70 -21.93
CA LEU A 499 -6.86 12.00 -21.34
C LEU A 499 -7.89 13.11 -21.65
N GLU A 500 -8.59 13.04 -22.79
CA GLU A 500 -9.68 13.97 -23.12
C GLU A 500 -11.02 13.57 -22.49
N LEU A 501 -11.30 12.28 -22.44
CA LEU A 501 -12.59 11.73 -22.02
C LEU A 501 -12.74 11.80 -20.50
N TYR A 502 -11.69 11.39 -19.76
CA TYR A 502 -11.76 11.31 -18.31
C TYR A 502 -12.15 12.63 -17.62
N PRO A 503 -11.55 13.80 -17.95
CA PRO A 503 -11.94 15.07 -17.36
C PRO A 503 -13.40 15.46 -17.63
N ARG A 504 -13.93 15.12 -18.80
CA ARG A 504 -15.36 15.38 -19.14
C ARG A 504 -16.30 14.55 -18.28
N MET A 505 -15.95 13.29 -18.03
CA MET A 505 -16.72 12.42 -17.14
C MET A 505 -16.57 12.82 -15.66
N LEU A 506 -15.39 13.29 -15.27
CA LEU A 506 -15.16 13.83 -13.94
C LEU A 506 -16.02 15.07 -13.67
N ALA A 507 -16.16 15.96 -14.66
CA ALA A 507 -17.01 17.16 -14.54
C ALA A 507 -18.45 16.83 -14.17
N LEU A 508 -19.03 15.72 -14.68
CA LEU A 508 -20.38 15.28 -14.29
C LEU A 508 -20.49 14.97 -12.80
N SER A 509 -19.41 14.50 -12.18
CA SER A 509 -19.36 14.25 -10.73
C SER A 509 -19.06 15.53 -9.95
N GLU A 510 -18.27 16.44 -10.50
CA GLU A 510 -17.98 17.75 -9.89
C GLU A 510 -19.22 18.65 -9.91
N ASP A 511 -20.02 18.61 -10.99
CA ASP A 511 -21.28 19.35 -11.13
C ASP A 511 -22.44 18.74 -10.32
N GLY A 512 -22.19 17.60 -9.64
CA GLY A 512 -23.19 16.93 -8.80
C GLY A 512 -24.25 16.14 -9.57
N LEU A 513 -24.09 15.95 -10.88
CA LEU A 513 -25.00 15.13 -11.70
C LEU A 513 -24.83 13.63 -11.45
N LEU A 514 -23.61 13.21 -11.10
CA LEU A 514 -23.24 11.83 -10.73
C LEU A 514 -22.46 11.82 -9.41
N ASN A 515 -22.64 10.77 -8.63
CA ASN A 515 -21.80 10.58 -7.44
C ASN A 515 -20.39 10.17 -7.86
N PRO A 516 -19.32 10.79 -7.33
CA PRO A 516 -17.95 10.36 -7.60
C PRO A 516 -17.72 8.95 -7.04
N LEU A 517 -16.82 8.18 -7.65
CA LEU A 517 -16.34 6.92 -7.09
C LEU A 517 -15.74 7.14 -5.70
N TRP A 518 -14.99 8.21 -5.56
CA TRP A 518 -14.37 8.61 -4.30
C TRP A 518 -13.93 10.08 -4.36
N ARG A 519 -13.91 10.71 -3.19
CA ARG A 519 -13.42 12.08 -3.00
C ARG A 519 -12.57 12.13 -1.72
N ALA A 520 -11.39 12.72 -1.80
CA ALA A 520 -10.54 12.90 -0.64
C ALA A 520 -11.21 13.80 0.41
N ALA A 521 -10.94 13.52 1.67
CA ALA A 521 -11.33 14.39 2.76
C ALA A 521 -10.74 15.79 2.57
N GLY A 522 -11.58 16.83 2.68
CA GLY A 522 -11.19 18.22 2.48
C GLY A 522 -11.08 18.67 1.02
N ALA A 523 -11.30 17.80 0.04
CA ALA A 523 -11.37 18.23 -1.36
C ALA A 523 -12.67 19.02 -1.60
N ASP A 524 -12.54 20.26 -2.06
CA ASP A 524 -13.66 21.18 -2.32
C ASP A 524 -14.66 20.61 -3.33
N ARG A 525 -15.95 20.90 -3.11
CA ARG A 525 -16.96 20.79 -4.16
C ARG A 525 -16.97 22.10 -4.94
N PRO A 526 -17.01 22.09 -6.28
CA PRO A 526 -17.07 23.32 -7.09
C PRO A 526 -18.19 24.26 -6.71
N ALA A 527 -19.33 23.72 -6.26
CA ALA A 527 -20.52 24.49 -5.87
C ALA A 527 -20.38 25.24 -4.52
N ASP A 528 -19.39 24.92 -3.69
CA ASP A 528 -19.17 25.59 -2.39
C ASP A 528 -18.36 26.88 -2.51
N ARG A 529 -17.89 27.24 -3.74
CA ARG A 529 -17.14 28.50 -3.98
C ARG A 529 -18.02 29.74 -4.14
N ASP A 530 -19.33 29.55 -4.37
CA ASP A 530 -20.31 30.65 -4.60
C ASP A 530 -21.33 30.81 -3.46
N ARG A 531 -21.04 30.27 -2.26
CA ARG A 531 -21.90 30.48 -1.08
C ARG A 531 -21.16 31.14 0.06
#